data_f1ba6c647866d19be0c7a7284096d63c
#
_entry.id   f1ba6c647866d19be0c7a7284096d63c
#
_cell.length_a   1.000
_cell.length_b   1.000
_cell.length_c   1.000
_cell.angle_alpha   90.00
_cell.angle_beta   90.00
_cell.angle_gamma   90.00
#
_symmetry.space_group_name_H-M   'P 1'
#
loop_
_entity.id
_entity.type
_entity.pdbx_description
1 polymer ?
#
loop_
_entity_poly.entity_id
_entity_poly.type
_entity_poly.pdbx_seq_one_letter_code
_entity_poly.pdbx_strand_id
1 'polypeptide(L)' 'MDLGDFVVVTHPGHPMKGARGKIVGRRGEYRPDDPWYLVYLPSRMRSYLIPGSALALERVGPAAEKDYLYQ' A
#
# COMPACT_ATOMS: atom_id res chain seq x y z
N MET A 1 -8.22 3.73 -0.84
CA MET A 1 -7.12 2.93 -1.42
C MET A 1 -7.57 1.48 -1.57
N ASP A 2 -7.10 0.83 -2.59
CA ASP A 2 -7.53 -0.51 -2.94
C ASP A 2 -6.36 -1.31 -3.51
N LEU A 3 -6.50 -2.63 -3.57
CA LEU A 3 -5.47 -3.48 -4.18
C LEU A 3 -5.19 -3.04 -5.61
N GLY A 4 -3.92 -3.03 -5.98
CA GLY A 4 -3.47 -2.55 -7.29
C GLY A 4 -3.19 -1.06 -7.37
N ASP A 5 -3.62 -0.28 -6.39
CA ASP A 5 -3.36 1.15 -6.38
C ASP A 5 -1.89 1.45 -6.07
N PHE A 6 -1.40 2.55 -6.65
CA PHE A 6 -0.05 3.03 -6.40
C PHE A 6 -0.08 4.06 -5.30
N VAL A 7 0.82 3.92 -4.35
CA VAL A 7 0.84 4.73 -3.12
C VAL A 7 2.25 5.22 -2.83
N VAL A 8 2.32 6.21 -1.95
CA VAL A 8 3.58 6.72 -1.43
C VAL A 8 3.50 6.77 0.09
N VAL A 9 4.59 6.42 0.75
CA VAL A 9 4.67 6.50 2.22
C VAL A 9 4.89 7.96 2.60
N THR A 10 3.93 8.53 3.34
CA THR A 10 3.93 9.95 3.66
C THR A 10 4.09 10.27 5.14
N HIS A 11 3.92 9.30 6.03
CA HIS A 11 4.02 9.54 7.46
C HIS A 11 5.43 9.99 7.84
N PRO A 12 5.59 11.16 8.51
CA PRO A 12 6.92 11.71 8.80
C PRO A 12 7.81 10.81 9.65
N GLY A 13 7.21 10.03 10.54
CA GLY A 13 7.94 9.12 11.42
C GLY A 13 8.22 7.75 10.84
N HIS A 14 7.75 7.47 9.64
CA HIS A 14 7.94 6.15 9.05
C HIS A 14 9.33 6.03 8.43
N PRO A 15 10.07 4.93 8.70
CA PRO A 15 11.43 4.76 8.18
C PRO A 15 11.51 4.74 6.65
N MET A 16 10.39 4.43 5.98
CA MET A 16 10.34 4.37 4.52
C MET A 16 9.64 5.57 3.90
N LYS A 17 9.54 6.68 4.62
CA LYS A 17 8.93 7.90 4.10
C LYS A 17 9.49 8.26 2.74
N GLY A 18 8.60 8.58 1.80
CA GLY A 18 8.96 8.92 0.43
C GLY A 18 9.05 7.75 -0.53
N ALA A 19 9.04 6.52 -0.02
CA ALA A 19 9.05 5.34 -0.89
C ALA A 19 7.71 5.20 -1.60
N ARG A 20 7.77 4.81 -2.87
CA ARG A 20 6.59 4.56 -3.70
C ARG A 20 6.41 3.09 -3.90
N GLY A 21 5.17 2.65 -3.92
CA GLY A 21 4.88 1.25 -4.09
C GLY A 21 3.49 0.98 -4.60
N LYS A 22 3.12 -0.28 -4.55
CA LYS A 22 1.85 -0.76 -5.05
C LYS A 22 1.21 -1.65 -3.99
N ILE A 23 -0.08 -1.45 -3.73
CA ILE A 23 -0.81 -2.28 -2.79
C ILE A 23 -1.04 -3.66 -3.42
N VAL A 24 -0.49 -4.68 -2.80
CA VAL A 24 -0.60 -6.06 -3.28
C VAL A 24 -1.37 -6.97 -2.32
N GLY A 25 -1.77 -6.46 -1.18
CA GLY A 25 -2.56 -7.23 -0.23
C GLY A 25 -3.10 -6.36 0.89
N ARG A 26 -3.92 -6.98 1.74
CA ARG A 26 -4.51 -6.34 2.90
C ARG A 26 -4.56 -7.35 4.04
N ARG A 27 -4.17 -6.95 5.25
CA ARG A 27 -4.05 -7.85 6.39
C ARG A 27 -4.58 -7.21 7.66
N GLY A 28 -5.87 -7.42 7.98
CA GLY A 28 -6.45 -6.94 9.22
C GLY A 28 -6.38 -5.44 9.38
N GLU A 29 -6.45 -4.96 10.62
CA GLU A 29 -6.48 -3.54 10.91
C GLU A 29 -5.41 -3.18 11.94
N TYR A 30 -4.72 -2.06 11.69
CA TYR A 30 -3.80 -1.44 12.63
C TYR A 30 -4.59 -0.87 13.81
N ARG A 31 -5.70 -0.21 13.50
CA ARG A 31 -6.72 0.27 14.44
C ARG A 31 -8.02 0.42 13.64
N PRO A 32 -9.19 0.68 14.27
CA PRO A 32 -10.46 0.80 13.55
C PRO A 32 -10.35 1.75 12.34
N ASP A 33 -10.82 1.28 11.20
CA ASP A 33 -10.80 2.01 9.93
C ASP A 33 -9.41 2.33 9.38
N ASP A 34 -8.38 1.65 9.89
CA ASP A 34 -7.01 1.85 9.42
C ASP A 34 -6.38 0.49 9.12
N PRO A 35 -6.62 -0.07 7.93
CA PRO A 35 -6.14 -1.40 7.61
C PRO A 35 -4.63 -1.44 7.39
N TRP A 36 -4.04 -2.61 7.67
CA TRP A 36 -2.70 -2.93 7.23
C TRP A 36 -2.72 -3.26 5.75
N TYR A 37 -1.97 -2.53 4.95
CA TYR A 37 -1.76 -2.87 3.55
C TYR A 37 -0.41 -3.54 3.37
N LEU A 38 -0.38 -4.56 2.52
CA LEU A 38 0.87 -5.13 2.05
C LEU A 38 1.27 -4.34 0.81
N VAL A 39 2.38 -3.61 0.90
CA VAL A 39 2.83 -2.69 -0.14
C VAL A 39 4.16 -3.18 -0.70
N TYR A 40 4.19 -3.45 -1.99
CA TYR A 40 5.44 -3.80 -2.66
C TYR A 40 6.21 -2.53 -3.00
N LEU A 41 7.44 -2.44 -2.52
CA LEU A 41 8.34 -1.31 -2.78
C LEU A 41 9.43 -1.74 -3.76
N PRO A 42 9.33 -1.35 -5.04
CA PRO A 42 10.32 -1.76 -6.04
C PRO A 42 11.76 -1.38 -5.69
N SER A 43 11.94 -0.24 -5.04
CA SER A 43 13.28 0.22 -4.63
C SER A 43 13.94 -0.71 -3.63
N ARG A 44 13.15 -1.52 -2.94
CA ARG A 44 13.66 -2.49 -1.96
C ARG A 44 13.42 -3.94 -2.38
N MET A 45 12.71 -4.14 -3.48
CA MET A 45 12.34 -5.46 -4.01
C MET A 45 11.67 -6.33 -2.95
N ARG A 46 10.83 -5.70 -2.11
CA ARG A 46 10.14 -6.37 -1.00
C ARG A 46 8.78 -5.76 -0.77
N SER A 47 7.90 -6.54 -0.13
CA SER A 47 6.62 -6.06 0.35
C SER A 47 6.69 -5.86 1.86
N TYR A 48 6.04 -4.80 2.33
CA TYR A 48 5.98 -4.44 3.74
C TYR A 48 4.55 -4.19 4.16
N LEU A 49 4.24 -4.49 5.42
CA LEU A 49 2.96 -4.12 6.00
C LEU A 49 3.05 -2.68 6.49
N ILE A 50 2.19 -1.82 5.94
CA ILE A 50 2.15 -0.39 6.24
C ILE A 50 0.70 0.00 6.47
N PRO A 51 0.37 0.69 7.59
CA PRO A 51 -1.01 1.09 7.82
C PRO A 51 -1.45 2.15 6.80
N GLY A 52 -2.72 2.11 6.43
CA GLY A 52 -3.26 3.04 5.44
C GLY A 52 -3.05 4.50 5.80
N SER A 53 -3.06 4.82 7.11
CA SER A 53 -2.82 6.18 7.58
C SER A 53 -1.42 6.69 7.27
N ALA A 54 -0.47 5.81 6.99
CA ALA A 54 0.90 6.21 6.64
C ALA A 54 1.10 6.30 5.12
N LEU A 55 0.06 6.07 4.34
CA LEU A 55 0.10 6.05 2.88
C LEU A 55 -0.75 7.16 2.28
N ALA A 56 -0.35 7.64 1.12
CA ALA A 56 -1.18 8.50 0.28
C ALA A 56 -1.34 7.85 -1.09
N LEU A 57 -2.55 7.95 -1.64
CA LEU A 57 -2.81 7.46 -2.97
C LEU A 57 -2.06 8.32 -4.00
N GLU A 58 -1.28 7.67 -4.84
CA GLU A 58 -0.58 8.34 -5.93
C GLU A 58 -1.32 8.18 -7.25
N ARG A 59 -1.81 6.95 -7.51
CA ARG A 59 -2.52 6.65 -8.74
C ARG A 59 -3.37 5.40 -8.56
N VAL A 60 -4.59 5.43 -9.08
CA VAL A 60 -5.47 4.26 -9.07
C VAL A 60 -4.95 3.24 -10.08
N GLY A 61 -4.86 1.98 -9.65
CA GLY A 61 -4.43 0.90 -10.53
C GLY A 61 -5.50 0.48 -11.54
N PRO A 62 -5.10 -0.21 -12.62
CA PRO A 62 -6.05 -0.71 -13.61
C PRO A 62 -7.03 -1.72 -13.01
N ALA A 63 -8.28 -1.71 -13.47
CA ALA A 63 -9.31 -2.63 -12.98
C ALA A 63 -8.92 -4.09 -13.21
N ALA A 64 -8.33 -4.41 -14.34
CA ALA A 64 -7.89 -5.78 -14.64
C ALA A 64 -6.82 -6.26 -13.66
N GLU A 65 -5.93 -5.37 -13.25
CA GLU A 65 -4.90 -5.70 -12.26
C GLU A 65 -5.51 -5.90 -10.89
N LYS A 66 -6.50 -5.09 -10.52
CA LYS A 66 -7.22 -5.26 -9.27
C LYS A 66 -7.95 -6.60 -9.23
N ASP A 67 -8.59 -6.99 -10.30
CA ASP A 67 -9.27 -8.29 -10.40
C ASP A 67 -8.28 -9.43 -10.18
N TYR A 68 -7.11 -9.33 -10.77
CA TYR A 68 -6.05 -10.32 -10.59
C TYR A 68 -5.62 -10.42 -9.12
N LEU A 69 -5.48 -9.30 -8.44
CA LEU A 69 -5.01 -9.27 -7.06
C LEU A 69 -6.05 -9.80 -6.07
N TYR A 70 -7.33 -9.80 -6.42
CA TYR A 70 -8.38 -10.32 -5.56
C TYR A 70 -8.48 -11.85 -5.62
N GLN A 71 -7.79 -12.48 -6.51
CA GLN A 71 -7.76 -13.94 -6.60
C GLN A 71 -6.58 -14.53 -5.80
#